data_24afaee54dbef0f1e57f905e7a81e889
#
_entry.id   24afaee54dbef0f1e57f905e7a81e889
#
_cell.length_a   1.000
_cell.length_b   1.000
_cell.length_c   1.000
_cell.angle_alpha   90.00
_cell.angle_beta   90.00
_cell.angle_gamma   90.00
#
_symmetry.space_group_name_H-M   'P 1'
#
loop_
_entity.id
_entity.type
_entity.pdbx_description
1 polymer ?
#
loop_
_entity_poly.entity_id
_entity_poly.type
_entity_poly.pdbx_seq_one_letter_code
_entity_poly.pdbx_strand_id
1 'polypeptide(L)'
;FCPDVDFIIDIGGQDIKCFKIKNNAIDSIMLNEACSSGCGSFIQTFAGAMGYDIAEFARLGLFAKAPVELGSRCTVFMNSSVKQAQKDGASVEDISAGLSSSIIKNAVYKVIRAKSIDELGKNIVVQGGTFLNDAVLRSFEMELGRNVIRPAIAGLMGAFGCALFAKEKSQGRDGKSGVLTKAQLEE
;
A
#
# COMPACT_ATOMS: atom_id res chain seq x y z
N PHE A 1 -3.96 -6.43 -16.69
CA PHE A 1 -4.86 -6.76 -15.58
C PHE A 1 -6.12 -5.89 -15.57
N CYS A 2 -6.01 -4.60 -15.75
CA CYS A 2 -7.13 -3.67 -15.76
C CYS A 2 -6.87 -2.60 -16.84
N PRO A 3 -7.35 -2.80 -18.07
CA PRO A 3 -7.09 -1.86 -19.18
C PRO A 3 -7.75 -0.49 -18.96
N ASP A 4 -8.87 -0.46 -18.22
CA ASP A 4 -9.65 0.76 -18.00
C ASP A 4 -9.34 1.40 -16.62
N VAL A 5 -8.12 1.19 -16.10
CA VAL A 5 -7.72 1.75 -14.80
C VAL A 5 -7.64 3.28 -14.87
N ASP A 6 -8.25 3.95 -13.89
CA ASP A 6 -8.19 5.40 -13.74
C ASP A 6 -7.13 5.82 -12.72
N PHE A 7 -6.95 5.01 -11.68
CA PHE A 7 -6.05 5.33 -10.57
C PHE A 7 -5.40 4.08 -10.00
N ILE A 8 -4.11 4.17 -9.72
CA ILE A 8 -3.35 3.10 -9.08
C ILE A 8 -2.75 3.65 -7.78
N ILE A 9 -2.91 2.90 -6.69
CA ILE A 9 -2.18 3.14 -5.45
C ILE A 9 -1.31 1.93 -5.13
N ASP A 10 -0.02 2.18 -4.92
CA ASP A 10 0.98 1.20 -4.52
C ASP A 10 1.46 1.55 -3.10
N ILE A 11 1.19 0.66 -2.14
CA ILE A 11 1.71 0.79 -0.78
C ILE A 11 2.68 -0.35 -0.52
N GLY A 12 3.95 0.00 -0.52
CA GLY A 12 5.05 -0.88 -0.17
C GLY A 12 5.30 -0.98 1.34
N GLY A 13 6.44 -1.57 1.70
CA GLY A 13 6.89 -1.62 3.09
C GLY A 13 7.27 -0.25 3.66
N GLN A 14 7.78 0.65 2.83
CA GLN A 14 8.36 1.93 3.27
C GLN A 14 7.92 3.14 2.44
N ASP A 15 7.20 2.95 1.35
CA ASP A 15 6.78 4.03 0.46
C ASP A 15 5.34 3.88 -0.02
N ILE A 16 4.77 4.99 -0.48
CA ILE A 16 3.47 5.07 -1.13
C ILE A 16 3.66 5.78 -2.45
N LYS A 17 3.17 5.18 -3.53
CA LYS A 17 3.14 5.76 -4.87
C LYS A 17 1.72 5.73 -5.40
N CYS A 18 1.28 6.81 -5.99
CA CYS A 18 -0.02 6.89 -6.62
C CYS A 18 0.12 7.39 -8.04
N PHE A 19 -0.64 6.81 -8.96
CA PHE A 19 -0.61 7.14 -10.38
C PHE A 19 -2.02 7.43 -10.85
N LYS A 20 -2.23 8.61 -11.43
CA LYS A 20 -3.45 8.92 -12.17
C LYS A 20 -3.24 8.55 -13.63
N ILE A 21 -4.19 7.82 -14.19
CA ILE A 21 -4.11 7.32 -15.56
C ILE A 21 -5.16 8.04 -16.40
N LYS A 22 -4.76 8.53 -17.56
CA LYS A 22 -5.64 9.08 -18.59
C LYS A 22 -5.18 8.63 -19.95
N ASN A 23 -6.11 8.22 -20.80
CA ASN A 23 -5.82 7.79 -22.18
C ASN A 23 -4.71 6.73 -22.21
N ASN A 24 -4.74 5.75 -21.30
CA ASN A 24 -3.76 4.67 -21.14
C ASN A 24 -2.32 5.15 -20.87
N ALA A 25 -2.14 6.36 -20.38
CA ALA A 25 -0.85 6.92 -20.00
C ALA A 25 -0.89 7.49 -18.58
N ILE A 26 0.26 7.58 -17.94
CA ILE A 26 0.41 8.20 -16.63
C ILE A 26 0.23 9.71 -16.80
N ASP A 27 -0.84 10.27 -16.24
CA ASP A 27 -1.14 11.70 -16.22
C ASP A 27 -0.40 12.41 -15.09
N SER A 28 -0.36 11.79 -13.91
CA SER A 28 0.37 12.34 -12.76
C SER A 28 0.83 11.26 -11.80
N ILE A 29 1.90 11.55 -11.07
CA ILE A 29 2.48 10.69 -10.04
C ILE A 29 2.52 11.47 -8.72
N MET A 30 2.07 10.84 -7.65
CA MET A 30 2.15 11.36 -6.29
C MET A 30 2.97 10.39 -5.45
N LEU A 31 3.92 10.92 -4.71
CA LEU A 31 4.86 10.16 -3.89
C LEU A 31 4.77 10.60 -2.44
N ASN A 32 4.94 9.66 -1.52
CA ASN A 32 5.19 9.99 -0.12
C ASN A 32 6.69 10.23 0.07
N GLU A 33 7.12 11.47 -0.06
CA GLU A 33 8.55 11.85 0.03
C GLU A 33 9.05 12.01 1.48
N ALA A 34 8.15 12.07 2.45
CA ALA A 34 8.52 12.59 3.78
C ALA A 34 8.62 11.54 4.89
N CYS A 35 8.02 10.37 4.78
CA CYS A 35 7.99 9.46 5.93
C CYS A 35 7.53 8.04 5.56
N SER A 36 8.31 7.04 5.96
CA SER A 36 7.91 5.61 5.93
C SER A 36 6.76 5.28 6.91
N SER A 37 6.36 6.24 7.76
CA SER A 37 5.22 6.09 8.63
C SER A 37 3.93 6.12 7.83
N GLY A 38 3.22 5.01 7.81
CA GLY A 38 2.01 4.84 7.03
C GLY A 38 2.18 3.81 5.91
N CYS A 39 3.22 3.01 5.96
CA CYS A 39 3.50 1.91 5.04
C CYS A 39 3.50 0.57 5.78
N GLY A 40 3.69 -0.53 5.05
CA GLY A 40 3.55 -1.89 5.60
C GLY A 40 4.47 -2.23 6.77
N SER A 41 5.72 -1.74 6.77
CA SER A 41 6.66 -1.96 7.87
C SER A 41 6.18 -1.40 9.21
N PHE A 42 5.35 -0.37 9.17
CA PHE A 42 4.74 0.21 10.36
C PHE A 42 3.77 -0.78 11.06
N ILE A 43 2.86 -1.41 10.30
CA ILE A 43 1.96 -2.44 10.85
C ILE A 43 2.76 -3.62 11.35
N GLN A 44 3.77 -4.06 10.59
CA GLN A 44 4.61 -5.19 10.95
C GLN A 44 5.33 -4.96 12.28
N THR A 45 5.82 -3.74 12.52
CA THR A 45 6.47 -3.37 13.79
C THR A 45 5.50 -3.49 14.97
N PHE A 46 4.26 -3.02 14.81
CA PHE A 46 3.27 -3.12 15.88
C PHE A 46 2.77 -4.55 16.09
N ALA A 47 2.55 -5.32 15.02
CA ALA A 47 2.20 -6.74 15.13
C ALA A 47 3.26 -7.49 15.94
N GLY A 48 4.54 -7.34 15.58
CA GLY A 48 5.66 -7.96 16.29
C GLY A 48 5.78 -7.52 17.75
N ALA A 49 5.59 -6.22 18.03
CA ALA A 49 5.63 -5.68 19.40
C ALA A 49 4.50 -6.23 20.28
N MET A 50 3.38 -6.64 19.69
CA MET A 50 2.25 -7.28 20.36
C MET A 50 2.32 -8.82 20.34
N GLY A 51 3.37 -9.40 19.73
CA GLY A 51 3.59 -10.86 19.70
C GLY A 51 2.79 -11.59 18.63
N TYR A 52 2.31 -10.90 17.59
CA TYR A 52 1.53 -11.48 16.51
C TYR A 52 2.32 -11.56 15.20
N ASP A 53 2.05 -12.60 14.42
CA ASP A 53 2.40 -12.63 13.02
C ASP A 53 1.59 -11.59 12.24
N ILE A 54 2.17 -11.03 11.16
CA ILE A 54 1.54 -9.96 10.39
C ILE A 54 0.23 -10.40 9.72
N ALA A 55 0.15 -11.64 9.25
CA ALA A 55 -1.06 -12.15 8.62
C ALA A 55 -2.18 -12.41 9.64
N GLU A 56 -1.83 -12.92 10.82
CA GLU A 56 -2.76 -13.09 11.93
C GLU A 56 -3.26 -11.73 12.41
N PHE A 57 -2.36 -10.76 12.61
CA PHE A 57 -2.71 -9.41 13.02
C PHE A 57 -3.64 -8.71 12.04
N ALA A 58 -3.40 -8.89 10.73
CA ALA A 58 -4.27 -8.41 9.66
C ALA A 58 -5.67 -9.03 9.75
N ARG A 59 -5.74 -10.35 9.95
CA ARG A 59 -7.01 -11.07 10.06
C ARG A 59 -7.81 -10.61 11.28
N LEU A 60 -7.16 -10.41 12.42
CA LEU A 60 -7.81 -9.90 13.63
C LEU A 60 -8.47 -8.53 13.40
N GLY A 61 -7.82 -7.63 12.67
CA GLY A 61 -8.37 -6.31 12.37
C GLY A 61 -9.71 -6.31 11.60
N LEU A 62 -10.05 -7.42 10.91
CA LEU A 62 -11.34 -7.56 10.26
C LEU A 62 -12.50 -7.78 11.25
N PHE A 63 -12.21 -8.19 12.48
CA PHE A 63 -13.19 -8.49 13.52
C PHE A 63 -13.30 -7.39 14.58
N ALA A 64 -12.67 -6.24 14.34
CA ALA A 64 -12.75 -5.08 15.21
C ALA A 64 -14.20 -4.63 15.41
N LYS A 65 -14.58 -4.38 16.66
CA LYS A 65 -15.91 -3.87 17.02
C LYS A 65 -15.92 -2.36 17.20
N ALA A 66 -14.81 -1.81 17.70
CA ALA A 66 -14.62 -0.40 17.97
C ALA A 66 -13.17 0.00 17.60
N PRO A 67 -12.83 0.11 16.29
CA PRO A 67 -11.49 0.45 15.85
C PRO A 67 -10.95 1.70 16.54
N VAL A 68 -9.73 1.63 17.05
CA VAL A 68 -9.10 2.75 17.76
C VAL A 68 -8.83 3.90 16.79
N GLU A 69 -9.29 5.10 17.12
CA GLU A 69 -9.02 6.29 16.30
C GLU A 69 -7.58 6.79 16.57
N LEU A 70 -6.68 6.45 15.66
CA LEU A 70 -5.26 6.84 15.77
C LEU A 70 -4.93 8.08 14.93
N GLY A 71 -5.84 8.48 14.03
CA GLY A 71 -5.62 9.59 13.10
C GLY A 71 -4.54 9.26 12.05
N SER A 72 -4.00 10.29 11.41
CA SER A 72 -2.94 10.19 10.40
C SER A 72 -1.64 10.84 10.88
N ARG A 73 -1.23 10.61 12.13
CA ARG A 73 -0.06 11.23 12.75
C ARG A 73 1.25 10.49 12.39
N CYS A 74 2.36 11.12 12.73
CA CYS A 74 3.69 10.50 12.60
C CYS A 74 3.82 9.29 13.54
N THR A 75 4.59 8.28 13.12
CA THR A 75 4.84 7.02 13.84
C THR A 75 5.25 7.23 15.30
N VAL A 76 6.06 8.25 15.58
CA VAL A 76 6.52 8.56 16.94
C VAL A 76 5.35 8.83 17.88
N PHE A 77 4.36 9.59 17.41
CA PHE A 77 3.14 9.86 18.18
C PHE A 77 2.19 8.67 18.25
N MET A 78 2.20 7.82 17.21
CA MET A 78 1.40 6.60 17.17
C MET A 78 1.76 5.61 18.27
N ASN A 79 3.07 5.44 18.55
CA ASN A 79 3.50 4.58 19.66
C ASN A 79 2.84 4.96 20.98
N SER A 80 2.76 6.24 21.28
CA SER A 80 2.09 6.73 22.49
C SER A 80 0.58 6.47 22.45
N SER A 81 -0.05 6.69 21.30
CA SER A 81 -1.49 6.48 21.12
C SER A 81 -1.87 4.99 21.24
N VAL A 82 -1.08 4.09 20.64
CA VAL A 82 -1.30 2.63 20.74
C VAL A 82 -1.11 2.16 22.18
N LYS A 83 -0.04 2.61 22.86
CA LYS A 83 0.17 2.28 24.29
C LYS A 83 -0.95 2.79 25.19
N GLN A 84 -1.49 3.97 24.88
CA GLN A 84 -2.64 4.49 25.62
C GLN A 84 -3.88 3.64 25.36
N ALA A 85 -4.18 3.31 24.12
CA ALA A 85 -5.30 2.44 23.76
C ALA A 85 -5.22 1.07 24.48
N GLN A 86 -4.02 0.47 24.55
CA GLN A 86 -3.80 -0.76 25.31
C GLN A 86 -4.11 -0.59 26.80
N LYS A 87 -3.69 0.53 27.42
CA LYS A 87 -4.00 0.82 28.84
C LYS A 87 -5.50 1.03 29.07
N ASP A 88 -6.17 1.60 28.08
CA ASP A 88 -7.62 1.84 28.10
C ASP A 88 -8.43 0.56 27.82
N GLY A 89 -7.76 -0.57 27.60
CA GLY A 89 -8.39 -1.88 27.41
C GLY A 89 -8.85 -2.16 25.97
N ALA A 90 -8.34 -1.42 24.97
CA ALA A 90 -8.63 -1.72 23.56
C ALA A 90 -8.15 -3.12 23.19
N SER A 91 -8.96 -3.86 22.45
CA SER A 91 -8.61 -5.19 21.96
C SER A 91 -7.53 -5.11 20.84
N VAL A 92 -6.86 -6.23 20.59
CA VAL A 92 -5.87 -6.33 19.50
C VAL A 92 -6.54 -6.11 18.15
N GLU A 93 -7.75 -6.59 17.98
CA GLU A 93 -8.60 -6.40 16.81
C GLU A 93 -8.83 -4.91 16.54
N ASP A 94 -9.22 -4.17 17.57
CA ASP A 94 -9.51 -2.74 17.46
C ASP A 94 -8.24 -1.91 17.17
N ILE A 95 -7.11 -2.31 17.76
CA ILE A 95 -5.80 -1.68 17.47
C ILE A 95 -5.35 -1.98 16.05
N SER A 96 -5.46 -3.22 15.58
CA SER A 96 -5.10 -3.62 14.22
C SER A 96 -5.90 -2.86 13.16
N ALA A 97 -7.21 -2.76 13.35
CA ALA A 97 -8.10 -1.98 12.48
C ALA A 97 -7.77 -0.48 12.52
N GLY A 98 -7.49 0.06 13.71
CA GLY A 98 -7.09 1.46 13.88
C GLY A 98 -5.79 1.80 13.16
N LEU A 99 -4.79 0.92 13.23
CA LEU A 99 -3.53 1.07 12.50
C LEU A 99 -3.74 1.00 10.99
N SER A 100 -4.55 0.05 10.51
CA SER A 100 -4.90 -0.09 9.09
C SER A 100 -5.60 1.17 8.57
N SER A 101 -6.59 1.68 9.30
CA SER A 101 -7.28 2.94 8.98
C SER A 101 -6.33 4.13 8.96
N SER A 102 -5.39 4.19 9.90
CA SER A 102 -4.41 5.27 9.98
C SER A 102 -3.50 5.35 8.76
N ILE A 103 -3.02 4.20 8.25
CA ILE A 103 -2.24 4.13 7.00
C ILE A 103 -3.07 4.69 5.84
N ILE A 104 -4.30 4.26 5.71
CA ILE A 104 -5.17 4.69 4.62
C ILE A 104 -5.49 6.18 4.72
N LYS A 105 -5.82 6.68 5.90
CA LYS A 105 -6.01 8.12 6.10
C LYS A 105 -4.74 8.92 5.73
N ASN A 106 -3.56 8.41 6.06
CA ASN A 106 -2.31 9.03 5.64
C ASN A 106 -2.16 9.04 4.12
N ALA A 107 -2.43 7.92 3.44
CA ALA A 107 -2.37 7.83 1.99
C ALA A 107 -3.36 8.79 1.32
N VAL A 108 -4.62 8.78 1.73
CA VAL A 108 -5.69 9.58 1.12
C VAL A 108 -5.46 11.08 1.37
N TYR A 109 -5.24 11.48 2.62
CA TYR A 109 -5.22 12.91 2.97
C TYR A 109 -3.87 13.60 2.81
N LYS A 110 -2.75 12.85 2.87
CA LYS A 110 -1.41 13.46 2.79
C LYS A 110 -0.69 13.20 1.47
N VAL A 111 -0.93 12.04 0.84
CA VAL A 111 -0.27 11.69 -0.43
C VAL A 111 -1.16 12.03 -1.61
N ILE A 112 -2.36 11.45 -1.67
CA ILE A 112 -3.30 11.64 -2.78
C ILE A 112 -3.83 13.08 -2.79
N ARG A 113 -4.28 13.59 -1.64
CA ARG A 113 -4.81 14.96 -1.47
C ARG A 113 -5.92 15.32 -2.46
N ALA A 114 -6.69 14.34 -2.91
CA ALA A 114 -7.84 14.58 -3.78
C ALA A 114 -8.89 15.42 -3.05
N LYS A 115 -9.50 16.36 -3.75
CA LYS A 115 -10.58 17.21 -3.21
C LYS A 115 -11.88 16.44 -3.08
N SER A 116 -12.07 15.42 -3.91
CA SER A 116 -13.18 14.47 -3.85
C SER A 116 -12.71 13.09 -4.31
N ILE A 117 -13.42 12.06 -3.85
CA ILE A 117 -13.17 10.67 -4.25
C ILE A 117 -13.39 10.46 -5.75
N ASP A 118 -14.28 11.24 -6.34
CA ASP A 118 -14.59 11.15 -7.78
C ASP A 118 -13.41 11.57 -8.67
N GLU A 119 -12.48 12.36 -8.16
CA GLU A 119 -11.23 12.69 -8.87
C GLU A 119 -10.32 11.48 -9.12
N LEU A 120 -10.52 10.39 -8.36
CA LEU A 120 -9.77 9.14 -8.53
C LEU A 120 -10.34 8.27 -9.67
N GLY A 121 -11.46 8.66 -10.26
CA GLY A 121 -12.13 7.87 -11.28
C GLY A 121 -12.93 6.70 -10.69
N LYS A 122 -13.33 5.76 -11.55
CA LYS A 122 -14.19 4.62 -11.18
C LYS A 122 -13.39 3.36 -10.88
N ASN A 123 -12.36 3.11 -11.69
CA ASN A 123 -11.55 1.89 -11.66
C ASN A 123 -10.25 2.13 -10.90
N ILE A 124 -10.27 1.86 -9.60
CA ILE A 124 -9.12 2.05 -8.72
C ILE A 124 -8.45 0.71 -8.49
N VAL A 125 -7.17 0.61 -8.84
CA VAL A 125 -6.34 -0.57 -8.59
C VAL A 125 -5.45 -0.32 -7.38
N VAL A 126 -5.40 -1.29 -6.47
CA VAL A 126 -4.51 -1.29 -5.31
C VAL A 126 -3.43 -2.35 -5.49
N GLN A 127 -2.19 -2.00 -5.21
CA GLN A 127 -1.04 -2.90 -5.30
C GLN A 127 0.00 -2.61 -4.22
N GLY A 128 1.08 -3.38 -4.20
CA GLY A 128 2.09 -3.35 -3.15
C GLY A 128 1.80 -4.37 -2.05
N GLY A 129 2.85 -4.78 -1.34
CA GLY A 129 2.78 -5.82 -0.32
C GLY A 129 1.84 -5.49 0.85
N THR A 130 1.64 -4.22 1.15
CA THR A 130 0.77 -3.77 2.23
C THR A 130 -0.71 -4.10 1.95
N PHE A 131 -1.13 -4.11 0.68
CA PHE A 131 -2.50 -4.50 0.32
C PHE A 131 -2.77 -6.01 0.35
N LEU A 132 -1.78 -6.84 0.66
CA LEU A 132 -2.02 -8.25 1.02
C LEU A 132 -2.68 -8.36 2.41
N ASN A 133 -2.62 -7.30 3.21
CA ASN A 133 -3.34 -7.16 4.46
C ASN A 133 -4.81 -6.78 4.18
N ASP A 134 -5.74 -7.70 4.48
CA ASP A 134 -7.17 -7.52 4.22
C ASP A 134 -7.79 -6.40 5.07
N ALA A 135 -7.28 -6.14 6.28
CA ALA A 135 -7.76 -5.03 7.10
C ALA A 135 -7.40 -3.66 6.47
N VAL A 136 -6.23 -3.56 5.84
CA VAL A 136 -5.82 -2.37 5.07
C VAL A 136 -6.70 -2.19 3.85
N LEU A 137 -6.92 -3.27 3.07
CA LEU A 137 -7.82 -3.25 1.91
C LEU A 137 -9.22 -2.77 2.32
N ARG A 138 -9.77 -3.40 3.35
CA ARG A 138 -11.10 -3.04 3.86
C ARG A 138 -11.17 -1.59 4.34
N SER A 139 -10.15 -1.11 5.04
CA SER A 139 -10.06 0.28 5.49
C SER A 139 -10.06 1.25 4.30
N PHE A 140 -9.38 0.90 3.20
CA PHE A 140 -9.35 1.73 2.00
C PHE A 140 -10.73 1.79 1.31
N GLU A 141 -11.39 0.65 1.15
CA GLU A 141 -12.73 0.58 0.58
C GLU A 141 -13.75 1.36 1.41
N MET A 142 -13.65 1.29 2.73
CA MET A 142 -14.51 2.05 3.65
C MET A 142 -14.25 3.56 3.53
N GLU A 143 -12.98 3.98 3.46
CA GLU A 143 -12.62 5.40 3.32
C GLU A 143 -13.09 5.99 1.99
N LEU A 144 -13.05 5.19 0.91
CA LEU A 144 -13.53 5.61 -0.41
C LEU A 144 -15.04 5.41 -0.60
N GLY A 145 -15.72 4.66 0.26
CA GLY A 145 -17.13 4.28 0.09
C GLY A 145 -17.40 3.42 -1.16
N ARG A 146 -16.39 2.73 -1.69
CA ARG A 146 -16.48 1.88 -2.88
C ARG A 146 -15.47 0.74 -2.86
N ASN A 147 -15.76 -0.33 -3.60
CA ASN A 147 -14.82 -1.43 -3.80
C ASN A 147 -13.68 -0.99 -4.74
N VAL A 148 -12.53 -1.63 -4.58
CA VAL A 148 -11.34 -1.44 -5.40
C VAL A 148 -10.86 -2.76 -5.98
N ILE A 149 -10.00 -2.71 -6.99
CA ILE A 149 -9.46 -3.89 -7.66
C ILE A 149 -8.11 -4.23 -7.05
N ARG A 150 -8.02 -5.36 -6.37
CA ARG A 150 -6.74 -5.92 -5.91
C ARG A 150 -6.35 -7.11 -6.79
N PRO A 151 -5.32 -6.99 -7.63
CA PRO A 151 -4.79 -8.13 -8.40
C PRO A 151 -4.31 -9.26 -7.48
N ALA A 152 -4.44 -10.51 -7.92
CA ALA A 152 -3.95 -11.67 -7.17
C ALA A 152 -2.45 -11.59 -6.83
N ILE A 153 -1.68 -10.92 -7.69
CA ILE A 153 -0.23 -10.68 -7.52
C ILE A 153 0.08 -9.25 -7.06
N ALA A 154 -0.80 -8.64 -6.26
CA ALA A 154 -0.67 -7.23 -5.84
C ALA A 154 0.72 -6.86 -5.34
N GLY A 155 1.39 -7.73 -4.58
CA GLY A 155 2.75 -7.51 -4.08
C GLY A 155 3.86 -7.63 -5.13
N LEU A 156 3.56 -8.15 -6.33
CA LEU A 156 4.52 -8.41 -7.41
C LEU A 156 4.22 -7.59 -8.69
N MET A 157 3.25 -6.68 -8.66
CA MET A 157 2.82 -5.94 -9.85
C MET A 157 3.96 -5.13 -10.47
N GLY A 158 4.84 -4.53 -9.66
CA GLY A 158 6.02 -3.82 -10.15
C GLY A 158 7.00 -4.75 -10.88
N ALA A 159 7.31 -5.91 -10.31
CA ALA A 159 8.16 -6.91 -10.93
C ALA A 159 7.55 -7.46 -12.24
N PHE A 160 6.24 -7.69 -12.25
CA PHE A 160 5.50 -8.11 -13.45
C PHE A 160 5.58 -7.05 -14.54
N GLY A 161 5.40 -5.78 -14.22
CA GLY A 161 5.55 -4.67 -15.17
C GLY A 161 6.96 -4.59 -15.75
N CYS A 162 8.00 -4.73 -14.91
CA CYS A 162 9.38 -4.79 -15.37
C CYS A 162 9.64 -5.97 -16.32
N ALA A 163 9.07 -7.15 -16.03
CA ALA A 163 9.21 -8.32 -16.89
C ALA A 163 8.54 -8.11 -18.26
N LEU A 164 7.35 -7.49 -18.30
CA LEU A 164 6.69 -7.13 -19.56
C LEU A 164 7.51 -6.14 -20.37
N PHE A 165 8.03 -5.10 -19.73
CA PHE A 165 8.89 -4.11 -20.39
C PHE A 165 10.17 -4.74 -20.93
N ALA A 166 10.82 -5.61 -20.16
CA ALA A 166 12.01 -6.35 -20.60
C ALA A 166 11.70 -7.24 -21.80
N LYS A 167 10.57 -7.96 -21.78
CA LYS A 167 10.10 -8.77 -22.93
C LYS A 167 9.91 -7.93 -24.17
N GLU A 168 9.23 -6.79 -24.06
CA GLU A 168 8.98 -5.88 -25.19
C GLU A 168 10.31 -5.36 -25.78
N LYS A 169 11.25 -4.94 -24.93
CA LYS A 169 12.57 -4.47 -25.36
C LYS A 169 13.43 -5.56 -25.96
N SER A 170 13.26 -6.83 -25.59
CA SER A 170 14.01 -7.96 -26.11
C SER A 170 13.50 -8.41 -27.49
N GLN A 171 12.23 -8.20 -27.81
CA GLN A 171 11.65 -8.57 -29.11
C GLN A 171 12.22 -7.78 -30.30
N GLY A 172 12.91 -6.66 -30.05
CA GLY A 172 13.61 -5.86 -31.07
C GLY A 172 15.13 -6.11 -31.14
N ARG A 173 15.66 -7.06 -30.36
CA ARG A 173 17.09 -7.41 -30.34
C ARG A 173 17.28 -8.88 -30.68
N ASP A 174 18.00 -9.16 -31.78
CA ASP A 174 18.42 -10.53 -32.10
C ASP A 174 19.03 -11.21 -30.86
N GLY A 175 18.30 -12.14 -30.33
CA GLY A 175 18.51 -13.23 -29.39
C GLY A 175 19.82 -13.38 -28.56
N LYS A 176 20.65 -12.36 -28.44
CA LYS A 176 21.82 -12.36 -27.54
C LYS A 176 21.46 -11.66 -26.24
N SER A 177 20.81 -12.38 -25.34
CA SER A 177 20.83 -12.08 -23.92
C SER A 177 22.28 -12.20 -23.45
N GLY A 178 23.01 -11.08 -23.48
CA GLY A 178 24.31 -11.02 -22.87
C GLY A 178 24.16 -11.06 -21.37
N VAL A 179 24.42 -12.21 -20.76
CA VAL A 179 24.76 -12.27 -19.34
C VAL A 179 26.02 -11.41 -19.20
N LEU A 180 25.89 -10.26 -18.52
CA LEU A 180 27.04 -9.42 -18.21
C LEU A 180 28.05 -10.28 -17.44
N THR A 181 29.23 -10.40 -17.94
CA THR A 181 30.33 -11.05 -17.24
C THR A 181 30.75 -10.15 -16.05
N LYS A 182 31.37 -10.74 -15.02
CA LYS A 182 31.85 -9.98 -13.86
C LYS A 182 32.74 -8.79 -14.27
N ALA A 183 33.55 -8.94 -15.29
CA ALA A 183 34.42 -7.89 -15.83
C ALA A 183 33.61 -6.71 -16.44
N GLN A 184 32.46 -6.96 -17.02
CA GLN A 184 31.56 -5.94 -17.57
C GLN A 184 30.70 -5.22 -16.52
N LEU A 185 30.69 -5.73 -15.26
CA LEU A 185 30.00 -5.10 -14.12
C LEU A 185 30.96 -4.22 -13.30
N GLU A 186 32.27 -4.35 -13.50
CA GLU A 186 33.33 -3.61 -12.78
C GLU A 186 33.82 -2.39 -13.58
N GLU A 187 33.38 -2.16 -14.81
CA GLU A 187 33.53 -0.94 -15.60
C GLU A 187 32.39 0.06 -15.32
#